data_c8277fbae4833048524e5a0b8ef6e33b
#
_entry.id   c8277fbae4833048524e5a0b8ef6e33b
#
_cell.length_a   1.000
_cell.length_b   1.000
_cell.length_c   1.000
_cell.angle_alpha   90.00
_cell.angle_beta   90.00
_cell.angle_gamma   90.00
#
_symmetry.space_group_name_H-M   'P 1'
#
loop_
_entity.id
_entity.type
_entity.pdbx_description
1 polymer ?
#
loop_
_entity_poly.entity_id
_entity_poly.type
_entity_poly.pdbx_seq_one_letter_code
_entity_poly.pdbx_strand_id
1 'polypeptide(L)'
;MFSACPLRTRALDEQLLDTLKSLGVVASIADLNRQMARQRTYYWCMKNRGYSLHIGSLAFLVAKLSSELNASSCIRTRAKLRSAIAAINETIQAKCEIRELEFLGQ
;
A
#
# COMPACT_ATOMS: atom_id res chain seq x y z
N MET A 1 18.60 12.97 4.57
CA MET A 1 18.85 11.73 5.20
C MET A 1 17.70 10.74 5.14
N PHE A 2 18.04 9.48 5.23
CA PHE A 2 17.05 8.46 5.13
C PHE A 2 16.14 8.37 6.28
N SER A 3 14.99 7.80 6.06
CA SER A 3 14.09 7.38 7.09
C SER A 3 14.85 6.61 8.16
N ALA A 4 14.69 7.00 9.38
CA ALA A 4 15.29 6.33 10.50
C ALA A 4 14.64 4.98 10.80
N CYS A 5 13.53 4.65 10.15
CA CYS A 5 12.74 3.48 10.49
C CYS A 5 12.36 2.63 9.27
N PRO A 6 13.35 2.16 8.48
CA PRO A 6 13.02 1.30 7.34
C PRO A 6 12.34 0.00 7.76
N LEU A 7 12.64 -0.53 8.95
CA LEU A 7 12.00 -1.73 9.46
C LEU A 7 10.52 -1.49 9.79
N ARG A 8 10.18 -0.31 10.34
CA ARG A 8 8.79 0.02 10.65
C ARG A 8 7.96 0.18 9.39
N THR A 9 8.50 0.88 8.39
CA THR A 9 7.81 1.09 7.12
C THR A 9 7.71 -0.21 6.32
N ARG A 10 8.73 -1.07 6.41
CA ARG A 10 8.69 -2.40 5.81
C ARG A 10 7.60 -3.26 6.43
N ALA A 11 7.47 -3.23 7.75
CA ALA A 11 6.43 -3.98 8.45
C ALA A 11 5.03 -3.51 8.01
N LEU A 12 4.84 -2.20 7.81
CA LEU A 12 3.59 -1.67 7.29
C LEU A 12 3.28 -2.20 5.89
N ASP A 13 4.28 -2.25 5.02
CA ASP A 13 4.10 -2.76 3.65
C ASP A 13 3.76 -4.25 3.66
N GLU A 14 4.43 -5.03 4.49
CA GLU A 14 4.18 -6.47 4.60
C GLU A 14 2.79 -6.75 5.17
N GLN A 15 2.37 -6.01 6.19
CA GLN A 15 1.03 -6.13 6.76
C GLN A 15 -0.03 -5.75 5.73
N LEU A 16 0.20 -4.69 4.97
CA LEU A 16 -0.71 -4.28 3.92
C LEU A 16 -0.86 -5.36 2.86
N LEU A 17 0.27 -5.92 2.40
CA LEU A 17 0.24 -6.99 1.41
C LEU A 17 -0.56 -8.18 1.92
N ASP A 18 -0.33 -8.60 3.16
CA ASP A 18 -1.06 -9.71 3.78
C ASP A 18 -2.56 -9.42 3.85
N THR A 19 -2.92 -8.21 4.24
CA THR A 19 -4.33 -7.79 4.32
C THR A 19 -4.99 -7.84 2.95
N LEU A 20 -4.34 -7.27 1.93
CA LEU A 20 -4.88 -7.25 0.57
C LEU A 20 -5.02 -8.66 -0.01
N LYS A 21 -4.08 -9.53 0.29
CA LYS A 21 -4.16 -10.94 -0.12
C LYS A 21 -5.30 -11.66 0.60
N SER A 22 -5.46 -11.42 1.89
CA SER A 22 -6.56 -12.01 2.66
C SER A 22 -7.93 -11.58 2.16
N LEU A 23 -8.05 -10.34 1.72
CA LEU A 23 -9.29 -9.81 1.14
C LEU A 23 -9.53 -10.31 -0.29
N GLY A 24 -8.54 -10.93 -0.92
CA GLY A 24 -8.65 -11.37 -2.30
C GLY A 24 -8.56 -10.24 -3.32
N VAL A 25 -8.10 -9.06 -2.90
CA VAL A 25 -7.96 -7.90 -3.79
C VAL A 25 -6.66 -7.99 -4.59
N VAL A 26 -5.63 -8.59 -4.01
CA VAL A 26 -4.33 -8.80 -4.63
C VAL A 26 -3.99 -10.28 -4.51
N ALA A 27 -3.59 -10.89 -5.62
CA ALA A 27 -3.26 -12.32 -5.65
C ALA A 27 -1.80 -12.59 -5.25
N SER A 28 -0.90 -11.66 -5.56
CA SER A 28 0.54 -11.85 -5.38
C SER A 28 1.26 -10.50 -5.38
N ILE A 29 2.56 -10.52 -5.09
CA ILE A 29 3.40 -9.32 -5.19
C ILE A 29 3.40 -8.79 -6.62
N ALA A 30 3.47 -9.67 -7.61
CA ALA A 30 3.43 -9.27 -9.02
C ALA A 30 2.11 -8.58 -9.36
N ASP A 31 1.00 -9.09 -8.83
CA ASP A 31 -0.31 -8.48 -9.01
C ASP A 31 -0.38 -7.11 -8.35
N LEU A 32 0.18 -6.97 -7.15
CA LEU A 32 0.24 -5.69 -6.44
C LEU A 32 1.02 -4.66 -7.27
N ASN A 33 2.20 -5.02 -7.78
CA ASN A 33 2.99 -4.14 -8.62
C ASN A 33 2.20 -3.67 -9.86
N ARG A 34 1.52 -4.60 -10.51
CA ARG A 34 0.70 -4.29 -11.68
C ARG A 34 -0.43 -3.32 -11.33
N GLN A 35 -1.10 -3.56 -10.22
CA GLN A 35 -2.21 -2.69 -9.80
C GLN A 35 -1.75 -1.31 -9.38
N MET A 36 -0.51 -1.16 -8.94
CA MET A 36 0.10 0.14 -8.64
C MET A 36 0.69 0.80 -9.87
N ALA A 37 0.52 0.21 -11.06
CA ALA A 37 1.12 0.67 -12.33
C ALA A 37 2.65 0.76 -12.24
N ARG A 38 3.27 -0.20 -11.55
CA ARG A 38 4.71 -0.28 -11.39
C ARG A 38 5.26 -1.50 -12.12
N GLN A 39 6.57 -1.49 -12.33
CA GLN A 39 7.27 -2.61 -12.96
C GLN A 39 7.18 -3.85 -12.09
N ARG A 40 7.30 -5.01 -12.73
CA ARG A 40 7.17 -6.31 -12.08
C ARG A 40 8.08 -6.49 -10.87
N THR A 41 9.26 -5.86 -10.87
CA THR A 41 10.26 -6.01 -9.82
C THR A 41 10.19 -4.91 -8.76
N TYR A 42 9.23 -4.00 -8.84
CA TYR A 42 9.18 -2.81 -8.00
C TYR A 42 9.24 -3.12 -6.50
N TYR A 43 8.38 -4.01 -6.01
CA TYR A 43 8.34 -4.36 -4.59
C TYR A 43 9.68 -4.92 -4.11
N TRP A 44 10.26 -5.84 -4.87
CA TRP A 44 11.54 -6.45 -4.54
C TRP A 44 12.68 -5.43 -4.56
N CYS A 45 12.70 -4.55 -5.55
CA CYS A 45 13.72 -3.51 -5.64
C CYS A 45 13.65 -2.57 -4.44
N MET A 46 12.46 -2.16 -4.03
CA MET A 46 12.29 -1.30 -2.88
C MET A 46 12.74 -2.01 -1.60
N LYS A 47 12.31 -3.26 -1.42
CA LYS A 47 12.66 -4.06 -0.24
C LYS A 47 14.17 -4.28 -0.15
N ASN A 48 14.82 -4.65 -1.24
CA ASN A 48 16.25 -4.94 -1.26
C ASN A 48 17.11 -3.72 -1.00
N ARG A 49 16.62 -2.53 -1.34
CA ARG A 49 17.31 -1.27 -1.10
C ARG A 49 17.00 -0.67 0.27
N GLY A 50 16.18 -1.35 1.07
CA GLY A 50 15.76 -0.83 2.37
C GLY A 50 14.74 0.29 2.30
N TYR A 51 14.11 0.49 1.15
CA TYR A 51 13.06 1.49 0.98
C TYR A 51 11.68 0.87 1.19
N SER A 52 10.71 1.70 1.52
CA SER A 52 9.33 1.28 1.56
C SER A 52 8.60 1.70 0.29
N LEU A 53 7.40 1.17 0.10
CA LEU A 53 6.57 1.54 -1.05
C LEU A 53 6.25 3.03 -1.02
N HIS A 54 6.31 3.68 -2.18
CA HIS A 54 6.00 5.09 -2.28
C HIS A 54 4.54 5.37 -1.99
N ILE A 55 4.30 6.44 -1.25
CA ILE A 55 2.94 6.90 -0.94
C ILE A 55 2.17 7.17 -2.24
N GLY A 56 2.84 7.71 -3.26
CA GLY A 56 2.23 7.94 -4.56
C GLY A 56 1.71 6.66 -5.23
N SER A 57 2.45 5.55 -5.10
CA SER A 57 2.00 4.25 -5.62
C SER A 57 0.77 3.75 -4.88
N LEU A 58 0.75 3.90 -3.57
CA LEU A 58 -0.40 3.52 -2.74
C LEU A 58 -1.61 4.40 -3.03
N ALA A 59 -1.40 5.70 -3.23
CA ALA A 59 -2.48 6.62 -3.60
C ALA A 59 -3.08 6.26 -4.97
N PHE A 60 -2.24 5.87 -5.91
CA PHE A 60 -2.71 5.39 -7.21
C PHE A 60 -3.59 4.15 -7.05
N LEU A 61 -3.16 3.22 -6.19
CA LEU A 61 -3.94 2.01 -5.92
C LEU A 61 -5.30 2.35 -5.30
N VAL A 62 -5.34 3.30 -4.36
CA VAL A 62 -6.60 3.76 -3.78
C VAL A 62 -7.53 4.31 -4.86
N ALA A 63 -7.02 5.14 -5.76
CA ALA A 63 -7.81 5.71 -6.84
C ALA A 63 -8.36 4.61 -7.75
N LYS A 64 -7.54 3.62 -8.07
CA LYS A 64 -7.96 2.49 -8.90
C LYS A 64 -9.07 1.68 -8.24
N LEU A 65 -8.88 1.33 -6.96
CA LEU A 65 -9.87 0.55 -6.22
C LEU A 65 -11.16 1.33 -5.99
N SER A 66 -11.07 2.65 -5.80
CA SER A 66 -12.23 3.53 -5.68
C SER A 66 -13.05 3.55 -6.97
N SER A 67 -12.37 3.57 -8.12
CA SER A 67 -13.03 3.48 -9.41
C SER A 67 -13.75 2.14 -9.58
N GLU A 68 -13.10 1.04 -9.20
CA GLU A 68 -13.71 -0.29 -9.22
C GLU A 68 -14.91 -0.38 -8.28
N LEU A 69 -14.81 0.22 -7.09
CA LEU A 69 -15.90 0.28 -6.12
C LEU A 69 -17.13 0.99 -6.72
N ASN A 70 -16.92 2.12 -7.36
CA ASN A 70 -17.99 2.88 -7.99
C ASN A 70 -18.65 2.12 -9.15
N ALA A 71 -17.89 1.29 -9.84
CA ALA A 71 -18.38 0.50 -10.96
C ALA A 71 -19.05 -0.80 -10.54
N SER A 72 -18.82 -1.27 -9.32
CA SER A 72 -19.33 -2.56 -8.86
C SER A 72 -20.71 -2.43 -8.23
N SER A 73 -21.61 -3.35 -8.58
CA SER A 73 -22.92 -3.46 -7.94
C SER A 73 -23.00 -4.62 -6.94
N CYS A 74 -21.98 -5.45 -6.88
CA CYS A 74 -21.93 -6.61 -5.98
C CYS A 74 -21.59 -6.16 -4.56
N ILE A 75 -22.50 -6.43 -3.61
CA ILE A 75 -22.33 -6.02 -2.21
C ILE A 75 -21.05 -6.59 -1.60
N ARG A 76 -20.76 -7.86 -1.89
CA ARG A 76 -19.59 -8.56 -1.37
C ARG A 76 -18.30 -7.90 -1.90
N THR A 77 -18.25 -7.67 -3.19
CA THR A 77 -17.10 -7.00 -3.84
C THR A 77 -16.91 -5.60 -3.29
N ARG A 78 -18.00 -4.84 -3.14
CA ARG A 78 -17.94 -3.49 -2.58
C ARG A 78 -17.39 -3.50 -1.15
N ALA A 79 -17.80 -4.45 -0.33
CA ALA A 79 -17.29 -4.57 1.05
C ALA A 79 -15.78 -4.85 1.07
N LYS A 80 -15.32 -5.76 0.21
CA LYS A 80 -13.88 -6.06 0.09
C LYS A 80 -13.07 -4.85 -0.36
N LEU A 81 -13.57 -4.13 -1.35
CA LEU A 81 -12.90 -2.94 -1.88
C LEU A 81 -12.82 -1.83 -0.83
N ARG A 82 -13.91 -1.60 -0.09
CA ARG A 82 -13.90 -0.63 1.00
C ARG A 82 -12.89 -0.97 2.07
N SER A 83 -12.82 -2.23 2.47
CA SER A 83 -11.86 -2.70 3.47
C SER A 83 -10.42 -2.53 2.96
N ALA A 84 -10.18 -2.83 1.69
CA ALA A 84 -8.86 -2.66 1.07
C ALA A 84 -8.46 -1.18 1.03
N ILE A 85 -9.36 -0.30 0.61
CA ILE A 85 -9.11 1.14 0.56
C ILE A 85 -8.80 1.68 1.96
N ALA A 86 -9.56 1.27 2.97
CA ALA A 86 -9.32 1.67 4.35
C ALA A 86 -7.94 1.22 4.83
N ALA A 87 -7.55 -0.01 4.54
CA ALA A 87 -6.24 -0.53 4.92
C ALA A 87 -5.10 0.24 4.25
N ILE A 88 -5.24 0.57 2.98
CA ILE A 88 -4.23 1.34 2.25
C ILE A 88 -4.12 2.75 2.83
N ASN A 89 -5.26 3.40 3.10
CA ASN A 89 -5.27 4.74 3.67
C ASN A 89 -4.66 4.77 5.07
N GLU A 90 -4.90 3.76 5.89
CA GLU A 90 -4.26 3.63 7.19
C GLU A 90 -2.74 3.48 7.06
N THR A 91 -2.28 2.71 6.08
CA THR A 91 -0.86 2.55 5.80
C THR A 91 -0.23 3.87 5.36
N ILE A 92 -0.90 4.62 4.46
CA ILE A 92 -0.44 5.93 4.03
C ILE A 92 -0.35 6.88 5.23
N GLN A 93 -1.37 6.90 6.06
CA GLN A 93 -1.41 7.74 7.26
C GLN A 93 -0.26 7.42 8.20
N ALA A 94 -0.03 6.13 8.45
CA ALA A 94 1.07 5.70 9.32
C ALA A 94 2.43 6.11 8.76
N LYS A 95 2.62 6.00 7.44
CA LYS A 95 3.88 6.42 6.80
C LYS A 95 4.08 7.93 6.90
N CYS A 96 3.02 8.70 6.74
CA CYS A 96 3.08 10.15 6.90
C CYS A 96 3.44 10.54 8.33
N GLU A 97 2.87 9.88 9.31
CA GLU A 97 3.16 10.13 10.73
C GLU A 97 4.62 9.80 11.06
N ILE A 98 5.15 8.69 10.58
CA ILE A 98 6.54 8.33 10.78
C ILE A 98 7.45 9.38 10.17
N ARG A 99 7.16 9.84 8.96
CA ARG A 99 7.94 10.85 8.28
C ARG A 99 7.89 12.18 9.01
N GLU A 100 6.73 12.56 9.53
CA GLU A 100 6.57 13.78 10.31
C GLU A 100 7.41 13.74 11.60
N LEU A 101 7.37 12.61 12.31
CA LEU A 101 8.17 12.43 13.52
C LEU A 101 9.66 12.51 13.23
N GLU A 102 10.12 11.93 12.13
CA GLU A 102 11.52 12.02 11.71
C GLU A 102 11.91 13.46 11.44
N PHE A 103 11.04 14.21 10.76
CA PHE A 103 11.27 15.62 10.47
C PHE A 103 11.35 16.45 11.75
N LEU A 104 10.43 16.25 12.68
CA LEU A 104 10.40 16.97 13.94
C LEU A 104 11.55 16.59 14.86
N GLY A 105 12.11 15.40 14.71
CA GLY A 105 13.25 14.93 15.49
C GLY A 105 14.59 15.53 15.09
N GLN A 106 14.61 16.25 14.01
CA GLN A 106 15.82 16.93 13.55
C GLN A 106 15.96 18.28 14.22
#